data_70d9861c24f6d5a0c80bddd98b06c84c
#
_entry.id   70d9861c24f6d5a0c80bddd98b06c84c
#
_cell.length_a   1.000
_cell.length_b   1.000
_cell.length_c   1.000
_cell.angle_alpha   90.00
_cell.angle_beta   90.00
_cell.angle_gamma   90.00
#
_symmetry.space_group_name_H-M   'P 1'
#
loop_
_entity.id
_entity.type
_entity.pdbx_description
1 polymer ?
#
loop_
_entity_poly.entity_id
_entity_poly.type
_entity_poly.pdbx_seq_one_letter_code
_entity_poly.pdbx_strand_id
1 'polypeptide(L)'
;IDNYGSQINTINAFNDLVKNHNVSAIIGPYSDENLISGANSISNFNIPIFTPFSTNSSLLNINKNIYFLNSSINFKNELLVKYILEKLELKNIAIIAPRSKSGINEVDSFLTSLDRQNKEPVFIGWYDIDQDIDLRENFQKLRKVAWEIENQNEYQEFLGVDIDVLDSMFDVDSDEVYDMFNIKEDDSIDSTKVILETIDGIFFPVERSSLNFIASQISLSNLETQLMGNDGWLDMDLLKEEAIYPHISDMIFVTSYSPKYKVGNSFDYDPVLNNAFHFGLDFSNFLINSKSVNGRFILNNLADFKGYTREFDFSQSQSNISPKIVKFSNKRIYNTDQE
;
A
#
# COMPACT_ATOMS: atom_id res chain seq x y z
N ILE A 1 -19.33 -10.34 -22.18
CA ILE A 1 -20.72 -9.80 -22.00
C ILE A 1 -20.61 -8.51 -21.22
N ASP A 2 -21.23 -7.44 -21.71
CA ASP A 2 -21.30 -6.16 -21.00
C ASP A 2 -22.42 -6.22 -19.94
N ASN A 3 -22.08 -5.87 -18.70
CA ASN A 3 -23.04 -5.79 -17.59
C ASN A 3 -23.55 -4.37 -17.34
N TYR A 4 -23.07 -3.37 -18.09
CA TYR A 4 -23.43 -1.95 -17.96
C TYR A 4 -23.35 -1.42 -16.51
N GLY A 5 -22.44 -1.95 -15.70
CA GLY A 5 -22.29 -1.60 -14.28
C GLY A 5 -23.45 -2.06 -13.38
N SER A 6 -24.39 -2.84 -13.87
CA SER A 6 -25.61 -3.24 -13.15
C SER A 6 -25.43 -4.62 -12.50
N GLN A 7 -25.84 -4.75 -11.24
CA GLN A 7 -25.86 -6.02 -10.51
C GLN A 7 -26.77 -7.04 -11.17
N ILE A 8 -27.97 -6.62 -11.63
CA ILE A 8 -28.95 -7.49 -12.30
C ILE A 8 -28.37 -8.04 -13.61
N ASN A 9 -27.77 -7.16 -14.42
CA ASN A 9 -27.15 -7.60 -15.66
C ASN A 9 -25.94 -8.51 -15.41
N THR A 10 -25.20 -8.29 -14.32
CA THR A 10 -24.11 -9.17 -13.92
C THR A 10 -24.62 -10.56 -13.55
N ILE A 11 -25.70 -10.67 -12.77
CA ILE A 11 -26.35 -11.95 -12.46
C ILE A 11 -26.75 -12.69 -13.74
N ASN A 12 -27.42 -11.97 -14.67
CA ASN A 12 -27.84 -12.54 -15.94
C ASN A 12 -26.65 -13.00 -16.78
N ALA A 13 -25.60 -12.17 -16.89
CA ALA A 13 -24.40 -12.48 -17.64
C ALA A 13 -23.66 -13.72 -17.08
N PHE A 14 -23.51 -13.81 -15.75
CA PHE A 14 -22.88 -14.96 -15.11
C PHE A 14 -23.67 -16.26 -15.35
N ASN A 15 -24.99 -16.20 -15.18
CA ASN A 15 -25.85 -17.35 -15.45
C ASN A 15 -25.79 -17.78 -16.93
N ASP A 16 -25.78 -16.83 -17.85
CA ASP A 16 -25.70 -17.09 -19.28
C ASP A 16 -24.36 -17.75 -19.66
N LEU A 17 -23.24 -17.19 -19.16
CA LEU A 17 -21.90 -17.74 -19.38
C LEU A 17 -21.79 -19.20 -18.92
N VAL A 18 -22.35 -19.51 -17.76
CA VAL A 18 -22.26 -20.83 -17.16
C VAL A 18 -23.19 -21.83 -17.81
N LYS A 19 -24.46 -21.45 -18.07
CA LYS A 19 -25.50 -22.36 -18.56
C LYS A 19 -25.48 -22.55 -20.06
N ASN A 20 -25.21 -21.48 -20.80
CA ASN A 20 -25.35 -21.47 -22.26
C ASN A 20 -24.00 -21.55 -22.99
N HIS A 21 -22.92 -21.02 -22.37
CA HIS A 21 -21.59 -20.97 -23.00
C HIS A 21 -20.59 -21.95 -22.43
N ASN A 22 -20.92 -22.67 -21.34
CA ASN A 22 -20.07 -23.67 -20.70
C ASN A 22 -18.62 -23.20 -20.48
N VAL A 23 -18.47 -21.99 -19.96
CA VAL A 23 -17.15 -21.39 -19.75
C VAL A 23 -16.35 -22.10 -18.65
N SER A 24 -15.03 -22.14 -18.78
CA SER A 24 -14.14 -22.76 -17.79
C SER A 24 -13.72 -21.80 -16.68
N ALA A 25 -13.81 -20.49 -16.91
CA ALA A 25 -13.53 -19.43 -15.96
C ALA A 25 -14.26 -18.15 -16.34
N ILE A 26 -14.46 -17.26 -15.40
CA ILE A 26 -14.99 -15.91 -15.61
C ILE A 26 -13.93 -14.90 -15.20
N ILE A 27 -13.74 -13.84 -16.00
CA ILE A 27 -12.85 -12.73 -15.72
C ILE A 27 -13.69 -11.48 -15.47
N GLY A 28 -13.48 -10.82 -14.35
CA GLY A 28 -14.29 -9.69 -13.90
C GLY A 28 -15.30 -10.10 -12.82
N PRO A 29 -16.26 -9.24 -12.49
CA PRO A 29 -16.51 -7.89 -12.99
C PRO A 29 -15.54 -6.84 -12.40
N TYR A 30 -15.79 -5.56 -12.75
CA TYR A 30 -14.94 -4.45 -12.30
C TYR A 30 -15.21 -4.05 -10.84
N SER A 31 -16.48 -4.01 -10.41
CA SER A 31 -16.84 -3.55 -9.05
C SER A 31 -17.13 -4.70 -8.09
N ASP A 32 -16.88 -4.46 -6.81
CA ASP A 32 -17.10 -5.42 -5.74
C ASP A 32 -18.58 -5.82 -5.59
N GLU A 33 -19.51 -4.86 -5.73
CA GLU A 33 -20.95 -5.13 -5.64
C GLU A 33 -21.42 -6.08 -6.75
N ASN A 34 -20.89 -5.87 -7.97
CA ASN A 34 -21.20 -6.74 -9.10
C ASN A 34 -20.55 -8.13 -8.92
N LEU A 35 -19.34 -8.17 -8.36
CA LEU A 35 -18.66 -9.42 -8.03
C LEU A 35 -19.46 -10.27 -7.06
N ILE A 36 -19.94 -9.66 -5.96
CA ILE A 36 -20.77 -10.33 -4.97
C ILE A 36 -22.04 -10.90 -5.62
N SER A 37 -22.74 -10.05 -6.38
CA SER A 37 -24.02 -10.43 -7.00
C SER A 37 -23.84 -11.56 -8.03
N GLY A 38 -22.83 -11.45 -8.88
CA GLY A 38 -22.53 -12.46 -9.90
C GLY A 38 -22.06 -13.78 -9.28
N ALA A 39 -21.10 -13.73 -8.35
CA ALA A 39 -20.56 -14.92 -7.71
C ALA A 39 -21.62 -15.71 -6.92
N ASN A 40 -22.51 -15.01 -6.22
CA ASN A 40 -23.60 -15.67 -5.49
C ASN A 40 -24.59 -16.35 -6.43
N SER A 41 -24.87 -15.76 -7.60
CA SER A 41 -25.81 -16.33 -8.57
C SER A 41 -25.40 -17.65 -9.17
N ILE A 42 -24.07 -17.92 -9.19
CA ILE A 42 -23.48 -19.15 -9.71
C ILE A 42 -22.77 -19.98 -8.64
N SER A 43 -23.07 -19.77 -7.37
CA SER A 43 -22.40 -20.42 -6.23
C SER A 43 -22.45 -21.96 -6.28
N ASN A 44 -23.47 -22.53 -6.92
CA ASN A 44 -23.63 -23.97 -7.11
C ASN A 44 -22.73 -24.53 -8.22
N PHE A 45 -22.08 -23.68 -8.99
CA PHE A 45 -21.16 -24.09 -10.06
C PHE A 45 -19.72 -23.90 -9.57
N ASN A 46 -18.88 -24.87 -9.86
CA ASN A 46 -17.46 -24.80 -9.48
C ASN A 46 -16.62 -24.15 -10.60
N ILE A 47 -16.93 -22.89 -10.91
CA ILE A 47 -16.27 -22.09 -11.94
C ILE A 47 -15.48 -20.98 -11.28
N PRO A 48 -14.16 -20.88 -11.48
CA PRO A 48 -13.35 -19.83 -10.92
C PRO A 48 -13.69 -18.47 -11.51
N ILE A 49 -13.73 -17.45 -10.66
CA ILE A 49 -13.98 -16.06 -10.99
C ILE A 49 -12.72 -15.28 -10.66
N PHE A 50 -12.03 -14.80 -11.67
CA PHE A 50 -10.83 -13.99 -11.49
C PHE A 50 -11.16 -12.51 -11.55
N THR A 51 -10.96 -11.80 -10.45
CA THR A 51 -11.13 -10.35 -10.41
C THR A 51 -9.77 -9.64 -10.43
N PRO A 52 -9.55 -8.75 -11.42
CA PRO A 52 -8.28 -8.03 -11.53
C PRO A 52 -8.19 -6.79 -10.67
N PHE A 53 -9.32 -6.29 -10.13
CA PHE A 53 -9.38 -4.96 -9.50
C PHE A 53 -9.64 -5.00 -8.00
N SER A 54 -10.35 -6.00 -7.49
CA SER A 54 -10.64 -6.07 -6.07
C SER A 54 -9.39 -6.40 -5.24
N THR A 55 -9.28 -5.74 -4.10
CA THR A 55 -8.26 -5.97 -3.06
C THR A 55 -8.91 -6.21 -1.68
N ASN A 56 -10.24 -6.19 -1.62
CA ASN A 56 -11.00 -6.34 -0.40
C ASN A 56 -11.08 -7.81 0.03
N SER A 57 -10.20 -8.20 0.95
CA SER A 57 -10.08 -9.59 1.43
C SER A 57 -11.38 -10.17 2.03
N SER A 58 -12.31 -9.34 2.51
CA SER A 58 -13.57 -9.80 3.07
C SER A 58 -14.45 -10.53 2.03
N LEU A 59 -14.26 -10.22 0.75
CA LEU A 59 -15.00 -10.86 -0.35
C LEU A 59 -14.59 -12.30 -0.60
N LEU A 60 -13.38 -12.70 -0.22
CA LEU A 60 -12.91 -14.08 -0.36
C LEU A 60 -13.73 -15.06 0.50
N ASN A 61 -14.29 -14.57 1.61
CA ASN A 61 -15.13 -15.38 2.49
C ASN A 61 -16.55 -15.62 1.95
N ILE A 62 -16.96 -14.87 0.90
CA ILE A 62 -18.32 -14.96 0.34
C ILE A 62 -18.44 -16.16 -0.59
N ASN A 63 -17.42 -16.39 -1.42
CA ASN A 63 -17.45 -17.50 -2.38
C ASN A 63 -16.04 -18.05 -2.62
N LYS A 64 -15.88 -19.35 -2.39
CA LYS A 64 -14.61 -20.06 -2.58
C LYS A 64 -14.06 -20.09 -4.02
N ASN A 65 -14.84 -19.66 -4.99
CA ASN A 65 -14.44 -19.63 -6.39
C ASN A 65 -13.94 -18.25 -6.85
N ILE A 66 -13.92 -17.24 -5.94
CA ILE A 66 -13.38 -15.91 -6.25
C ILE A 66 -11.87 -15.93 -6.04
N TYR A 67 -11.14 -15.43 -7.03
CA TYR A 67 -9.68 -15.30 -7.01
C TYR A 67 -9.28 -13.87 -7.34
N PHE A 68 -8.50 -13.25 -6.45
CA PHE A 68 -7.98 -11.90 -6.64
C PHE A 68 -6.62 -11.95 -7.33
N LEU A 69 -6.55 -11.36 -8.51
CA LEU A 69 -5.28 -11.25 -9.26
C LEU A 69 -4.33 -10.24 -8.61
N ASN A 70 -4.86 -9.26 -7.89
CA ASN A 70 -4.08 -8.39 -7.03
C ASN A 70 -3.99 -9.01 -5.62
N SER A 71 -2.89 -8.72 -4.94
CA SER A 71 -2.76 -9.08 -3.53
C SER A 71 -3.71 -8.25 -2.67
N SER A 72 -4.23 -8.85 -1.60
CA SER A 72 -5.06 -8.11 -0.64
C SER A 72 -4.26 -7.01 0.05
N ILE A 73 -4.98 -5.96 0.48
CA ILE A 73 -4.39 -4.85 1.24
C ILE A 73 -3.67 -5.38 2.48
N ASN A 74 -4.29 -6.32 3.19
CA ASN A 74 -3.72 -6.90 4.42
C ASN A 74 -2.38 -7.59 4.15
N PHE A 75 -2.30 -8.37 3.09
CA PHE A 75 -1.05 -9.07 2.75
C PHE A 75 0.04 -8.10 2.30
N LYS A 76 -0.30 -7.07 1.55
CA LYS A 76 0.64 -6.02 1.13
C LYS A 76 1.21 -5.26 2.32
N ASN A 77 0.36 -4.82 3.24
CA ASN A 77 0.78 -4.07 4.42
C ASN A 77 1.56 -4.94 5.41
N GLU A 78 1.20 -6.21 5.56
CA GLU A 78 1.98 -7.16 6.36
C GLU A 78 3.41 -7.32 5.81
N LEU A 79 3.54 -7.47 4.48
CA LEU A 79 4.84 -7.54 3.83
C LEU A 79 5.65 -6.24 4.00
N LEU A 80 5.00 -5.07 3.83
CA LEU A 80 5.65 -3.77 3.98
C LEU A 80 6.13 -3.57 5.42
N VAL A 81 5.26 -3.80 6.41
CA VAL A 81 5.60 -3.65 7.84
C VAL A 81 6.75 -4.56 8.22
N LYS A 82 6.72 -5.82 7.79
CA LYS A 82 7.83 -6.74 8.04
C LYS A 82 9.15 -6.21 7.46
N TYR A 83 9.12 -5.73 6.23
CA TYR A 83 10.31 -5.20 5.57
C TYR A 83 10.89 -3.97 6.28
N ILE A 84 10.04 -3.00 6.63
CA ILE A 84 10.51 -1.76 7.27
C ILE A 84 11.05 -1.98 8.68
N LEU A 85 10.51 -2.96 9.42
CA LEU A 85 10.97 -3.28 10.76
C LEU A 85 12.21 -4.20 10.76
N GLU A 86 12.26 -5.22 9.88
CA GLU A 86 13.33 -6.22 9.88
C GLU A 86 14.53 -5.85 9.00
N LYS A 87 14.31 -5.08 7.91
CA LYS A 87 15.35 -4.73 6.93
C LYS A 87 15.82 -3.30 7.05
N LEU A 88 14.89 -2.36 7.26
CA LEU A 88 15.22 -0.94 7.41
C LEU A 88 15.34 -0.53 8.88
N GLU A 89 14.94 -1.39 9.82
CA GLU A 89 15.03 -1.19 11.27
C GLU A 89 14.38 0.12 11.75
N LEU A 90 13.30 0.57 11.04
CA LEU A 90 12.60 1.80 11.37
C LEU A 90 11.88 1.66 12.72
N LYS A 91 11.97 2.68 13.56
CA LYS A 91 11.39 2.72 14.91
C LYS A 91 10.21 3.68 14.98
N ASN A 92 10.42 4.94 14.59
CA ASN A 92 9.46 6.02 14.66
C ASN A 92 8.74 6.17 13.32
N ILE A 93 7.58 5.54 13.20
CA ILE A 93 6.82 5.48 11.96
C ILE A 93 5.60 6.40 12.09
N ALA A 94 5.45 7.31 11.14
CA ALA A 94 4.25 8.14 11.00
C ALA A 94 3.36 7.64 9.85
N ILE A 95 2.08 8.02 9.89
CA ILE A 95 1.10 7.74 8.85
C ILE A 95 0.42 9.04 8.45
N ILE A 96 0.32 9.34 7.15
CA ILE A 96 -0.51 10.43 6.62
C ILE A 96 -1.36 9.89 5.49
N ALA A 97 -2.68 9.88 5.66
CA ALA A 97 -3.58 9.14 4.79
C ALA A 97 -4.83 9.93 4.38
N PRO A 98 -5.46 9.61 3.24
CA PRO A 98 -6.72 10.21 2.84
C PRO A 98 -7.87 9.74 3.75
N ARG A 99 -8.76 10.66 4.12
CA ARG A 99 -9.99 10.39 4.87
C ARG A 99 -11.08 9.83 3.93
N SER A 100 -10.75 8.77 3.25
CA SER A 100 -11.64 8.03 2.36
C SER A 100 -11.80 6.60 2.85
N LYS A 101 -12.79 5.88 2.33
CA LYS A 101 -12.97 4.46 2.63
C LYS A 101 -11.73 3.64 2.28
N SER A 102 -11.08 3.96 1.17
CA SER A 102 -9.83 3.29 0.75
C SER A 102 -8.68 3.59 1.71
N GLY A 103 -8.49 4.87 2.04
CA GLY A 103 -7.43 5.30 2.97
C GLY A 103 -7.60 4.72 4.36
N ILE A 104 -8.84 4.71 4.89
CA ILE A 104 -9.14 4.09 6.19
C ILE A 104 -8.79 2.61 6.17
N ASN A 105 -9.17 1.86 5.13
CA ASN A 105 -8.84 0.44 5.00
C ASN A 105 -7.32 0.19 4.93
N GLU A 106 -6.57 1.07 4.23
CA GLU A 106 -5.10 0.98 4.17
C GLU A 106 -4.49 1.21 5.55
N VAL A 107 -4.93 2.25 6.27
CA VAL A 107 -4.44 2.57 7.63
C VAL A 107 -4.78 1.45 8.60
N ASP A 108 -6.03 0.98 8.64
CA ASP A 108 -6.45 -0.11 9.53
C ASP A 108 -5.63 -1.39 9.30
N SER A 109 -5.35 -1.70 8.04
CA SER A 109 -4.52 -2.85 7.69
C SER A 109 -3.07 -2.67 8.11
N PHE A 110 -2.51 -1.47 7.92
CA PHE A 110 -1.14 -1.15 8.32
C PHE A 110 -0.99 -1.17 9.84
N LEU A 111 -1.92 -0.56 10.57
CA LEU A 111 -1.98 -0.59 12.05
C LEU A 111 -2.08 -2.01 12.59
N THR A 112 -2.97 -2.83 12.01
CA THR A 112 -3.10 -4.24 12.38
C THR A 112 -1.77 -4.99 12.19
N SER A 113 -1.03 -4.66 11.16
CA SER A 113 0.27 -5.28 10.87
C SER A 113 1.37 -4.80 11.81
N LEU A 114 1.36 -3.53 12.22
CA LEU A 114 2.26 -2.99 13.26
C LEU A 114 1.95 -3.61 14.63
N ASP A 115 0.69 -3.67 15.02
CA ASP A 115 0.23 -4.24 16.30
C ASP A 115 0.69 -5.69 16.48
N ARG A 116 0.63 -6.51 15.42
CA ARG A 116 1.18 -7.88 15.42
C ARG A 116 2.68 -7.94 15.72
N GLN A 117 3.40 -6.86 15.50
CA GLN A 117 4.82 -6.71 15.79
C GLN A 117 5.08 -5.94 17.10
N ASN A 118 4.02 -5.68 17.89
CA ASN A 118 4.04 -4.85 19.10
C ASN A 118 4.66 -3.46 18.84
N LYS A 119 4.23 -2.82 17.76
CA LYS A 119 4.64 -1.48 17.35
C LYS A 119 3.42 -0.61 17.14
N GLU A 120 3.54 0.66 17.47
CA GLU A 120 2.56 1.70 17.24
C GLU A 120 3.17 2.83 16.43
N PRO A 121 2.39 3.53 15.58
CA PRO A 121 2.88 4.71 14.90
C PRO A 121 2.98 5.88 15.88
N VAL A 122 3.99 6.72 15.72
CA VAL A 122 4.17 7.93 16.54
C VAL A 122 3.21 9.06 16.14
N PHE A 123 2.65 9.02 14.95
CA PHE A 123 1.71 10.02 14.44
C PHE A 123 0.78 9.44 13.38
N ILE A 124 -0.50 9.86 13.42
CA ILE A 124 -1.48 9.57 12.36
C ILE A 124 -2.14 10.88 11.94
N GLY A 125 -1.84 11.31 10.72
CA GLY A 125 -2.46 12.46 10.07
C GLY A 125 -3.47 12.04 9.01
N TRP A 126 -4.51 12.86 8.84
CA TRP A 126 -5.54 12.65 7.84
C TRP A 126 -5.71 13.89 6.96
N TYR A 127 -6.02 13.68 5.67
CA TYR A 127 -6.40 14.75 4.75
C TYR A 127 -7.67 14.39 3.97
N ASP A 128 -8.43 15.40 3.57
CA ASP A 128 -9.68 15.24 2.81
C ASP A 128 -9.38 15.33 1.31
N ILE A 129 -9.97 14.40 0.51
CA ILE A 129 -9.75 14.33 -0.95
C ILE A 129 -10.67 15.30 -1.69
N ASP A 130 -11.87 15.55 -1.14
CA ASP A 130 -12.93 16.35 -1.79
C ASP A 130 -12.71 17.86 -1.65
N GLN A 131 -11.67 18.30 -0.94
CA GLN A 131 -11.30 19.68 -0.73
C GLN A 131 -9.91 19.94 -1.33
N ASP A 132 -9.47 21.20 -1.32
CA ASP A 132 -8.09 21.52 -1.63
C ASP A 132 -7.18 20.77 -0.65
N ILE A 133 -6.45 19.77 -1.15
CA ILE A 133 -5.57 18.93 -0.32
C ILE A 133 -4.48 19.83 0.25
N ASP A 134 -4.44 19.93 1.56
CA ASP A 134 -3.43 20.71 2.30
C ASP A 134 -2.79 19.86 3.40
N LEU A 135 -1.51 19.54 3.25
CA LEU A 135 -0.75 18.74 4.20
C LEU A 135 0.05 19.59 5.20
N ARG A 136 0.01 20.93 5.10
CA ARG A 136 0.82 21.82 5.95
C ARG A 136 0.55 21.59 7.44
N GLU A 137 -0.72 21.48 7.83
CA GLU A 137 -1.08 21.22 9.22
C GLU A 137 -0.56 19.83 9.69
N ASN A 138 -0.65 18.81 8.85
CA ASN A 138 -0.11 17.49 9.16
C ASN A 138 1.40 17.54 9.37
N PHE A 139 2.13 18.24 8.50
CA PHE A 139 3.59 18.38 8.63
C PHE A 139 3.99 19.23 9.84
N GLN A 140 3.22 20.25 10.20
CA GLN A 140 3.45 21.02 11.43
C GLN A 140 3.28 20.16 12.68
N LYS A 141 2.19 19.39 12.77
CA LYS A 141 1.95 18.47 13.89
C LYS A 141 3.03 17.38 13.95
N LEU A 142 3.43 16.84 12.80
CA LEU A 142 4.48 15.83 12.72
C LEU A 142 5.82 16.38 13.24
N ARG A 143 6.18 17.62 12.88
CA ARG A 143 7.39 18.27 13.40
C ARG A 143 7.33 18.48 14.92
N LYS A 144 6.16 18.81 15.47
CA LYS A 144 5.99 18.91 16.91
C LYS A 144 6.26 17.57 17.60
N VAL A 145 5.69 16.48 17.07
CA VAL A 145 5.93 15.12 17.58
C VAL A 145 7.41 14.73 17.46
N ALA A 146 8.06 15.03 16.34
CA ALA A 146 9.48 14.76 16.16
C ALA A 146 10.34 15.49 17.21
N TRP A 147 10.03 16.74 17.48
CA TRP A 147 10.69 17.55 18.51
C TRP A 147 10.46 16.99 19.92
N GLU A 148 9.24 16.56 20.24
CA GLU A 148 8.91 15.94 21.53
C GLU A 148 9.70 14.65 21.74
N ILE A 149 9.82 13.78 20.72
CA ILE A 149 10.62 12.54 20.78
C ILE A 149 12.09 12.87 20.97
N GLU A 150 12.63 13.84 20.27
CA GLU A 150 14.04 14.24 20.36
C GLU A 150 14.37 14.76 21.75
N ASN A 151 13.53 15.62 22.30
CA ASN A 151 13.69 16.14 23.66
C ASN A 151 13.60 15.02 24.71
N GLN A 152 12.65 14.10 24.59
CA GLN A 152 12.58 12.94 25.49
C GLN A 152 13.87 12.13 25.47
N ASN A 153 14.45 11.89 24.30
CA ASN A 153 15.70 11.17 24.15
C ASN A 153 16.88 11.94 24.79
N GLU A 154 16.97 13.25 24.63
CA GLU A 154 18.01 14.08 25.29
C GLU A 154 17.88 14.03 26.81
N TYR A 155 16.64 14.07 27.35
CA TYR A 155 16.40 13.96 28.79
C TYR A 155 16.74 12.59 29.35
N GLN A 156 16.39 11.52 28.65
CA GLN A 156 16.74 10.15 29.03
C GLN A 156 18.27 9.99 29.08
N GLU A 157 18.97 10.54 28.11
CA GLU A 157 20.45 10.50 28.08
C GLU A 157 21.07 11.35 29.20
N PHE A 158 20.49 12.52 29.49
CA PHE A 158 21.01 13.42 30.53
C PHE A 158 20.69 12.94 31.96
N LEU A 159 19.49 12.45 32.21
CA LEU A 159 19.04 12.00 33.53
C LEU A 159 19.37 10.52 33.81
N GLY A 160 19.62 9.73 32.76
CA GLY A 160 19.84 8.28 32.87
C GLY A 160 18.59 7.53 33.37
N VAL A 161 17.42 8.16 33.35
CA VAL A 161 16.14 7.59 33.82
C VAL A 161 15.04 7.95 32.81
N ASP A 162 14.21 6.98 32.52
CA ASP A 162 13.04 7.16 31.66
C ASP A 162 12.01 8.11 32.34
N ILE A 163 11.51 9.11 31.61
CA ILE A 163 10.54 10.07 32.11
C ILE A 163 9.26 9.35 32.56
N ASP A 164 8.83 8.33 31.82
CA ASP A 164 7.65 7.52 32.17
C ASP A 164 7.83 6.81 33.52
N VAL A 165 9.08 6.49 33.90
CA VAL A 165 9.41 5.90 35.21
C VAL A 165 9.35 6.99 36.29
N LEU A 166 9.79 8.22 36.00
CA LEU A 166 9.69 9.35 36.94
C LEU A 166 8.22 9.73 37.17
N ASP A 167 7.41 9.80 36.11
CA ASP A 167 5.97 10.06 36.16
C ASP A 167 5.26 9.03 37.06
N SER A 168 5.57 7.73 36.83
CA SER A 168 4.99 6.64 37.66
C SER A 168 5.49 6.61 39.11
N MET A 169 6.67 7.12 39.40
CA MET A 169 7.27 7.12 40.75
C MET A 169 6.87 8.31 41.60
N PHE A 170 6.61 9.46 40.97
CA PHE A 170 6.40 10.72 41.69
C PHE A 170 4.97 11.27 41.56
N ASP A 171 4.10 10.65 40.77
CA ASP A 171 2.72 11.11 40.49
C ASP A 171 2.71 12.59 40.05
N VAL A 172 3.70 13.00 39.27
CA VAL A 172 3.91 14.35 38.76
C VAL A 172 3.56 14.33 37.28
N ASP A 173 2.69 15.21 36.83
CA ASP A 173 2.32 15.33 35.42
C ASP A 173 3.56 15.70 34.58
N SER A 174 3.72 15.10 33.42
CA SER A 174 4.83 15.38 32.51
C SER A 174 5.00 16.88 32.23
N ASP A 175 3.90 17.61 32.10
CA ASP A 175 3.90 19.08 31.92
C ASP A 175 4.52 19.81 33.12
N GLU A 176 4.33 19.33 34.37
CA GLU A 176 4.94 19.89 35.56
C GLU A 176 6.45 19.60 35.63
N VAL A 177 6.91 18.46 35.12
CA VAL A 177 8.34 18.13 35.02
C VAL A 177 9.03 19.07 34.03
N TYR A 178 8.43 19.35 32.90
CA TYR A 178 8.96 20.33 31.94
C TYR A 178 9.06 21.71 32.50
N ASP A 179 8.06 22.19 33.26
CA ASP A 179 8.07 23.48 33.94
C ASP A 179 9.12 23.55 35.07
N MET A 180 9.36 22.45 35.78
CA MET A 180 10.32 22.38 36.90
C MET A 180 11.76 22.53 36.42
N PHE A 181 12.09 22.09 35.21
CA PHE A 181 13.42 22.24 34.62
C PHE A 181 13.61 23.54 33.82
N ASN A 182 12.67 24.51 33.92
CA ASN A 182 12.72 25.79 33.17
C ASN A 182 12.85 25.61 31.66
N ILE A 183 12.30 24.53 31.14
CA ILE A 183 12.21 24.26 29.72
C ILE A 183 11.10 25.15 29.17
N LYS A 184 11.43 26.40 28.96
CA LYS A 184 10.55 27.28 28.20
C LYS A 184 10.44 26.67 26.82
N GLU A 185 9.20 26.42 26.35
CA GLU A 185 8.93 26.36 24.94
C GLU A 185 9.65 27.57 24.32
N ASP A 186 10.77 27.30 23.68
CA ASP A 186 11.47 28.37 22.99
C ASP A 186 10.67 28.68 21.74
N ASP A 187 9.74 29.62 21.84
CA ASP A 187 8.94 30.15 20.72
C ASP A 187 9.81 30.64 19.56
N SER A 188 11.14 30.64 19.73
CA SER A 188 12.12 31.06 18.74
C SER A 188 12.62 29.90 17.85
N ILE A 189 12.36 28.64 18.18
CA ILE A 189 12.69 27.53 17.30
C ILE A 189 11.72 27.58 16.13
N ASP A 190 12.25 28.02 15.01
CA ASP A 190 11.56 27.95 13.73
C ASP A 190 11.28 26.48 13.40
N SER A 191 10.11 26.01 13.82
CA SER A 191 9.65 24.61 13.64
C SER A 191 9.72 24.15 12.18
N THR A 192 9.86 25.11 11.25
CA THR A 192 10.08 24.82 9.83
C THR A 192 11.48 24.30 9.53
N LYS A 193 12.42 24.48 10.47
CA LYS A 193 13.82 24.04 10.33
C LYS A 193 14.16 22.78 11.12
N VAL A 194 13.24 22.27 11.95
CA VAL A 194 13.44 20.99 12.61
C VAL A 194 13.44 19.92 11.53
N ILE A 195 14.60 19.32 11.30
CA ILE A 195 14.77 18.22 10.38
C ILE A 195 14.01 17.03 10.98
N LEU A 196 13.22 16.35 10.16
CA LEU A 196 12.41 15.21 10.60
C LEU A 196 13.26 13.92 10.74
N GLU A 197 14.53 14.04 11.11
CA GLU A 197 15.44 12.88 11.30
C GLU A 197 14.93 11.92 12.38
N THR A 198 14.21 12.43 13.39
CA THR A 198 13.61 11.61 14.45
C THR A 198 12.48 10.71 13.93
N ILE A 199 11.85 11.07 12.82
CA ILE A 199 10.83 10.25 12.16
C ILE A 199 11.52 9.41 11.09
N ASP A 200 11.71 8.12 11.38
CA ASP A 200 12.43 7.21 10.48
C ASP A 200 11.69 6.96 9.17
N GLY A 201 10.36 6.93 9.22
CA GLY A 201 9.55 6.68 8.02
C GLY A 201 8.14 7.22 8.09
N ILE A 202 7.59 7.59 6.92
CA ILE A 202 6.20 8.02 6.77
C ILE A 202 5.48 7.12 5.77
N PHE A 203 4.41 6.47 6.23
CA PHE A 203 3.51 5.74 5.34
C PHE A 203 2.46 6.68 4.76
N PHE A 204 2.52 6.85 3.44
CA PHE A 204 1.60 7.65 2.63
C PHE A 204 0.79 6.75 1.70
N PRO A 205 -0.31 6.13 2.15
CA PRO A 205 -1.24 5.54 1.21
C PRO A 205 -1.96 6.66 0.44
N VAL A 206 -1.91 6.61 -0.88
CA VAL A 206 -2.54 7.62 -1.73
C VAL A 206 -3.57 7.00 -2.66
N GLU A 207 -4.56 7.79 -3.04
CA GLU A 207 -5.40 7.48 -4.17
C GLU A 207 -4.79 8.11 -5.42
N ARG A 208 -4.79 7.39 -6.53
CA ARG A 208 -4.16 7.85 -7.77
C ARG A 208 -4.67 9.22 -8.24
N SER A 209 -5.94 9.54 -7.97
CA SER A 209 -6.54 10.83 -8.30
C SER A 209 -5.93 12.01 -7.55
N SER A 210 -5.38 11.79 -6.36
CA SER A 210 -4.79 12.82 -5.50
C SER A 210 -3.26 12.88 -5.59
N LEU A 211 -2.63 11.95 -6.32
CA LEU A 211 -1.18 11.77 -6.34
C LEU A 211 -0.41 13.05 -6.71
N ASN A 212 -0.84 13.77 -7.77
CA ASN A 212 -0.19 15.00 -8.22
C ASN A 212 -0.11 16.06 -7.11
N PHE A 213 -1.19 16.24 -6.36
CA PHE A 213 -1.25 17.22 -5.27
C PHE A 213 -0.36 16.81 -4.10
N ILE A 214 -0.39 15.53 -3.73
CA ILE A 214 0.41 14.99 -2.64
C ILE A 214 1.91 15.08 -2.96
N ALA A 215 2.33 14.63 -4.13
CA ALA A 215 3.71 14.66 -4.55
C ALA A 215 4.28 16.09 -4.59
N SER A 216 3.49 17.06 -5.07
CA SER A 216 3.88 18.47 -5.07
C SER A 216 4.06 19.03 -3.66
N GLN A 217 3.22 18.65 -2.70
CA GLN A 217 3.32 19.14 -1.32
C GLN A 217 4.47 18.48 -0.55
N ILE A 218 4.74 17.22 -0.80
CA ILE A 218 5.94 16.54 -0.26
C ILE A 218 7.20 17.26 -0.75
N SER A 219 7.27 17.63 -2.03
CA SER A 219 8.42 18.35 -2.59
C SER A 219 8.68 19.69 -1.92
N LEU A 220 7.63 20.36 -1.45
CA LEU A 220 7.73 21.64 -0.73
C LEU A 220 8.10 21.49 0.75
N SER A 221 7.99 20.28 1.30
CA SER A 221 8.12 20.05 2.74
C SER A 221 9.53 19.65 3.17
N ASN A 222 10.44 19.38 2.20
CA ASN A 222 11.83 18.97 2.44
C ASN A 222 11.96 17.86 3.50
N LEU A 223 11.26 16.74 3.27
CA LEU A 223 11.28 15.59 4.17
C LEU A 223 12.52 14.73 3.91
N GLU A 224 13.35 14.55 4.92
CA GLU A 224 14.53 13.68 4.89
C GLU A 224 14.26 12.34 5.60
N THR A 225 13.11 11.74 5.36
CA THR A 225 12.66 10.51 5.99
C THR A 225 12.30 9.47 4.94
N GLN A 226 12.33 8.18 5.30
CA GLN A 226 11.94 7.11 4.38
C GLN A 226 10.46 7.22 4.04
N LEU A 227 10.16 7.56 2.79
CA LEU A 227 8.79 7.55 2.28
C LEU A 227 8.36 6.14 1.90
N MET A 228 7.15 5.79 2.29
CA MET A 228 6.54 4.48 2.04
C MET A 228 5.14 4.67 1.48
N GLY A 229 4.70 3.80 0.58
CA GLY A 229 3.39 3.95 -0.03
C GLY A 229 2.76 2.65 -0.51
N ASN A 230 1.60 2.81 -1.15
CA ASN A 230 0.83 1.76 -1.79
C ASN A 230 0.90 1.86 -3.32
N ASP A 231 0.15 1.02 -4.04
CA ASP A 231 0.06 1.04 -5.52
C ASP A 231 -0.42 2.38 -6.11
N GLY A 232 -1.02 3.26 -5.30
CA GLY A 232 -1.44 4.59 -5.74
C GLY A 232 -0.29 5.45 -6.25
N TRP A 233 0.91 5.20 -5.79
CA TRP A 233 2.15 5.88 -6.23
C TRP A 233 2.66 5.45 -7.60
N LEU A 234 2.08 4.40 -8.19
CA LEU A 234 2.58 3.86 -9.45
C LEU A 234 2.17 4.72 -10.66
N ASP A 235 2.73 5.90 -10.76
CA ASP A 235 2.63 6.80 -11.92
C ASP A 235 4.03 7.29 -12.33
N MET A 236 4.63 6.60 -13.30
CA MET A 236 6.01 6.86 -13.70
C MET A 236 6.21 8.17 -14.41
N ASP A 237 5.18 8.75 -15.04
CA ASP A 237 5.28 10.04 -15.69
C ASP A 237 5.46 11.13 -14.64
N LEU A 238 4.63 11.10 -13.61
CA LEU A 238 4.71 12.00 -12.47
C LEU A 238 6.00 11.80 -11.65
N LEU A 239 6.31 10.56 -11.28
CA LEU A 239 7.47 10.26 -10.44
C LEU A 239 8.81 10.70 -11.08
N LYS A 240 8.88 10.81 -12.42
CA LYS A 240 10.07 11.24 -13.15
C LYS A 240 10.18 12.75 -13.31
N GLU A 241 9.16 13.52 -12.97
CA GLU A 241 9.20 14.99 -13.08
C GLU A 241 10.36 15.58 -12.27
N GLU A 242 11.09 16.51 -12.84
CA GLU A 242 12.28 17.08 -12.20
C GLU A 242 11.99 17.84 -10.91
N ALA A 243 10.76 18.37 -10.79
CA ALA A 243 10.30 19.04 -9.58
C ALA A 243 9.94 18.09 -8.44
N ILE A 244 9.64 16.82 -8.74
CA ILE A 244 9.13 15.84 -7.79
C ILE A 244 10.18 14.80 -7.44
N TYR A 245 10.89 14.28 -8.44
CA TYR A 245 11.85 13.20 -8.31
C TYR A 245 12.84 13.34 -7.14
N PRO A 246 13.51 14.48 -6.90
CA PRO A 246 14.51 14.59 -5.85
C PRO A 246 13.94 14.36 -4.45
N HIS A 247 12.64 14.66 -4.24
CA HIS A 247 11.98 14.61 -2.94
C HIS A 247 11.33 13.26 -2.63
N ILE A 248 11.16 12.41 -3.65
CA ILE A 248 10.59 11.06 -3.53
C ILE A 248 11.58 9.97 -3.97
N SER A 249 12.83 10.36 -4.26
CA SER A 249 13.88 9.39 -4.54
C SER A 249 14.06 8.46 -3.33
N ASP A 250 14.26 7.18 -3.65
CA ASP A 250 14.39 6.11 -2.66
C ASP A 250 13.10 5.74 -1.91
N MET A 251 11.96 6.33 -2.31
CA MET A 251 10.66 5.90 -1.82
C MET A 251 10.42 4.41 -2.10
N ILE A 252 9.89 3.71 -1.11
CA ILE A 252 9.46 2.32 -1.25
C ILE A 252 7.94 2.22 -1.27
N PHE A 253 7.43 1.29 -2.04
CA PHE A 253 6.00 0.96 -2.01
C PHE A 253 5.74 -0.50 -2.34
N VAL A 254 4.64 -1.02 -1.84
CA VAL A 254 4.25 -2.39 -2.08
C VAL A 254 3.29 -2.47 -3.26
N THR A 255 3.60 -3.32 -4.22
CA THR A 255 2.81 -3.47 -5.44
C THR A 255 2.79 -4.90 -5.94
N SER A 256 1.75 -5.26 -6.68
CA SER A 256 1.74 -6.50 -7.47
C SER A 256 2.44 -6.33 -8.83
N TYR A 257 2.95 -5.14 -9.12
CA TYR A 257 3.63 -4.79 -10.36
C TYR A 257 5.14 -4.69 -10.13
N SER A 258 5.91 -5.57 -10.78
CA SER A 258 7.38 -5.57 -10.70
C SER A 258 7.96 -5.69 -12.11
N PRO A 259 8.24 -4.57 -12.78
CA PRO A 259 8.76 -4.58 -14.13
C PRO A 259 10.16 -5.20 -14.18
N LYS A 260 10.36 -6.16 -15.08
CA LYS A 260 11.68 -6.72 -15.35
C LYS A 260 12.33 -5.89 -16.45
N TYR A 261 13.24 -5.00 -16.08
CA TYR A 261 14.06 -4.29 -17.07
C TYR A 261 15.09 -5.25 -17.67
N LYS A 262 14.99 -5.52 -18.96
CA LYS A 262 16.08 -6.22 -19.67
C LYS A 262 17.22 -5.25 -19.88
N VAL A 263 18.35 -5.53 -19.26
CA VAL A 263 19.61 -4.84 -19.55
C VAL A 263 19.97 -5.16 -21.02
N GLY A 264 19.95 -4.15 -21.89
CA GLY A 264 20.54 -4.25 -23.23
C GLY A 264 19.60 -4.26 -24.43
N ASN A 265 18.28 -4.17 -24.30
CA ASN A 265 17.38 -3.95 -25.42
C ASN A 265 16.86 -2.52 -25.46
N SER A 266 17.08 -1.83 -26.58
CA SER A 266 16.75 -0.43 -26.88
C SER A 266 15.25 -0.11 -27.06
N PHE A 267 14.37 -0.87 -26.46
CA PHE A 267 12.99 -0.51 -26.33
C PHE A 267 12.82 0.11 -24.93
N ASP A 268 12.89 1.44 -24.87
CA ASP A 268 12.35 2.25 -23.78
C ASP A 268 10.81 2.07 -23.74
N TYR A 269 10.39 0.88 -23.44
CA TYR A 269 9.01 0.60 -23.11
C TYR A 269 8.79 1.17 -21.72
N ASP A 270 8.07 2.29 -21.64
CA ASP A 270 7.56 2.73 -20.35
C ASP A 270 6.60 1.64 -19.84
N PRO A 271 7.01 0.86 -18.82
CA PRO A 271 6.22 -0.28 -18.39
C PRO A 271 4.86 0.12 -17.85
N VAL A 272 4.66 1.39 -17.47
CA VAL A 272 3.42 1.88 -16.88
C VAL A 272 2.38 2.25 -17.92
N LEU A 273 2.76 2.88 -19.02
CA LEU A 273 1.86 3.17 -20.14
C LEU A 273 1.23 1.89 -20.71
N ASN A 274 1.94 0.76 -20.59
CA ASN A 274 1.49 -0.55 -21.04
C ASN A 274 1.10 -1.52 -19.91
N ASN A 275 0.91 -1.03 -18.67
CA ASN A 275 0.57 -1.88 -17.54
C ASN A 275 -0.67 -2.75 -17.80
N ALA A 276 -1.72 -2.19 -18.38
CA ALA A 276 -2.93 -2.94 -18.71
C ALA A 276 -2.69 -4.03 -19.77
N PHE A 277 -1.87 -3.73 -20.79
CA PHE A 277 -1.48 -4.70 -21.81
C PHE A 277 -0.63 -5.82 -21.22
N HIS A 278 0.41 -5.49 -20.49
CA HIS A 278 1.28 -6.49 -19.84
C HIS A 278 0.54 -7.31 -18.80
N PHE A 279 -0.39 -6.69 -18.04
CA PHE A 279 -1.25 -7.42 -17.15
C PHE A 279 -2.11 -8.45 -17.89
N GLY A 280 -2.75 -8.04 -18.99
CA GLY A 280 -3.54 -8.94 -19.83
C GLY A 280 -2.70 -10.08 -20.42
N LEU A 281 -1.47 -9.78 -20.86
CA LEU A 281 -0.52 -10.77 -21.39
C LEU A 281 -0.08 -11.77 -20.30
N ASP A 282 0.35 -11.28 -19.13
CA ASP A 282 0.79 -12.11 -18.02
C ASP A 282 -0.35 -13.00 -17.52
N PHE A 283 -1.55 -12.43 -17.40
CA PHE A 283 -2.72 -13.17 -16.98
C PHE A 283 -3.16 -14.21 -18.02
N SER A 284 -3.11 -13.87 -19.30
CA SER A 284 -3.41 -14.84 -20.38
C SER A 284 -2.43 -16.01 -20.37
N ASN A 285 -1.15 -15.72 -20.21
CA ASN A 285 -0.10 -16.75 -20.09
C ASN A 285 -0.30 -17.61 -18.84
N PHE A 286 -0.65 -17.01 -17.71
CA PHE A 286 -1.02 -17.71 -16.49
C PHE A 286 -2.18 -18.69 -16.73
N LEU A 287 -3.27 -18.24 -17.35
CA LEU A 287 -4.43 -19.08 -17.67
C LEU A 287 -4.07 -20.22 -18.63
N ILE A 288 -3.23 -19.95 -19.63
CA ILE A 288 -2.78 -20.97 -20.60
C ILE A 288 -1.94 -22.04 -19.91
N ASN A 289 -1.02 -21.65 -19.04
CA ASN A 289 -0.13 -22.56 -18.32
C ASN A 289 -0.84 -23.34 -17.20
N SER A 290 -1.96 -22.81 -16.72
CA SER A 290 -2.77 -23.42 -15.66
C SER A 290 -3.80 -24.41 -16.19
N LYS A 291 -3.69 -24.83 -17.46
CA LYS A 291 -4.63 -25.74 -18.10
C LYS A 291 -4.69 -27.09 -17.39
N SER A 292 -5.92 -27.49 -17.14
CA SER A 292 -6.23 -28.84 -16.69
C SER A 292 -6.28 -29.84 -17.83
N VAL A 293 -6.02 -31.08 -17.50
CA VAL A 293 -6.50 -32.24 -18.26
C VAL A 293 -8.04 -32.18 -18.23
N ASN A 294 -8.70 -32.09 -19.37
CA ASN A 294 -10.16 -32.00 -19.58
C ASN A 294 -10.78 -30.56 -19.49
N GLY A 295 -10.01 -29.48 -19.72
CA GLY A 295 -10.57 -28.14 -19.85
C GLY A 295 -11.06 -27.48 -18.54
N ARG A 296 -10.81 -28.13 -17.40
CA ARG A 296 -11.09 -27.53 -16.07
C ARG A 296 -9.81 -26.97 -15.48
N PHE A 297 -9.86 -25.81 -14.86
CA PHE A 297 -8.72 -25.27 -14.12
C PHE A 297 -8.43 -26.13 -12.90
N ILE A 298 -7.18 -26.58 -12.76
CA ILE A 298 -6.69 -27.20 -11.54
C ILE A 298 -5.96 -26.10 -10.77
N LEU A 299 -6.66 -25.47 -9.85
CA LEU A 299 -6.14 -24.36 -9.03
C LEU A 299 -4.92 -24.76 -8.19
N ASN A 300 -4.73 -26.05 -7.90
CA ASN A 300 -3.58 -26.55 -7.15
C ASN A 300 -2.23 -26.46 -7.91
N ASN A 301 -2.25 -26.16 -9.22
CA ASN A 301 -1.05 -25.96 -10.03
C ASN A 301 -0.76 -24.47 -10.29
N LEU A 302 -1.46 -23.56 -9.61
CA LEU A 302 -1.37 -22.11 -9.80
C LEU A 302 -0.29 -21.45 -8.92
N ALA A 303 0.69 -22.23 -8.45
CA ALA A 303 1.81 -21.71 -7.69
C ALA A 303 2.91 -21.19 -8.60
N ASP A 304 3.51 -20.07 -8.21
CA ASP A 304 4.79 -19.54 -8.72
C ASP A 304 4.82 -19.25 -10.23
N PHE A 305 3.75 -18.65 -10.78
CA PHE A 305 3.81 -18.14 -12.15
C PHE A 305 4.56 -16.80 -12.21
N LYS A 306 5.60 -16.73 -13.04
CA LYS A 306 6.41 -15.54 -13.25
C LYS A 306 6.17 -14.94 -14.63
N GLY A 307 5.37 -13.86 -14.69
CA GLY A 307 5.13 -13.09 -15.90
C GLY A 307 6.21 -12.04 -16.19
N TYR A 308 5.91 -11.15 -17.10
CA TYR A 308 6.78 -10.03 -17.48
C TYR A 308 6.81 -8.94 -16.41
N THR A 309 5.64 -8.61 -15.86
CA THR A 309 5.43 -7.50 -14.93
C THR A 309 4.74 -7.93 -13.66
N ARG A 310 4.18 -9.14 -13.61
CA ARG A 310 3.44 -9.66 -12.46
C ARG A 310 3.79 -11.12 -12.23
N GLU A 311 3.70 -11.48 -10.97
CA GLU A 311 3.78 -12.85 -10.52
C GLU A 311 2.42 -13.25 -9.94
N PHE A 312 1.99 -14.48 -10.16
CA PHE A 312 0.75 -15.02 -9.62
C PHE A 312 1.03 -16.27 -8.81
N ASP A 313 0.64 -16.24 -7.55
CA ASP A 313 0.73 -17.39 -6.66
C ASP A 313 -0.56 -17.49 -5.82
N PHE A 314 -1.28 -18.59 -6.00
CA PHE A 314 -2.51 -18.92 -5.29
C PHE A 314 -2.37 -20.20 -4.45
N SER A 315 -1.14 -20.62 -4.15
CA SER A 315 -0.86 -21.88 -3.42
C SER A 315 -1.46 -21.92 -2.03
N GLN A 316 -1.58 -20.76 -1.36
CA GLN A 316 -2.02 -20.66 0.02
C GLN A 316 -3.28 -19.82 0.21
N SER A 317 -3.73 -19.10 -0.82
CA SER A 317 -4.83 -18.16 -0.72
C SER A 317 -5.54 -17.99 -2.05
N GLN A 318 -6.81 -17.58 -2.01
CA GLN A 318 -7.56 -17.10 -3.17
C GLN A 318 -7.14 -15.67 -3.59
N SER A 319 -6.36 -14.98 -2.79
CA SER A 319 -5.68 -13.74 -3.17
C SER A 319 -4.26 -14.05 -3.63
N ASN A 320 -3.80 -13.36 -4.67
CA ASN A 320 -2.41 -13.47 -5.10
C ASN A 320 -1.47 -13.10 -3.93
N ILE A 321 -0.56 -13.99 -3.58
CA ILE A 321 0.39 -13.83 -2.48
C ILE A 321 1.78 -13.43 -2.95
N SER A 322 1.93 -12.92 -4.18
CA SER A 322 3.21 -12.49 -4.77
C SER A 322 3.33 -10.96 -4.95
N PRO A 323 2.93 -10.11 -3.98
CA PRO A 323 3.30 -8.70 -4.07
C PRO A 323 4.79 -8.54 -3.85
N LYS A 324 5.33 -7.42 -4.32
CA LYS A 324 6.74 -7.06 -4.18
C LYS A 324 6.86 -5.72 -3.51
N ILE A 325 7.91 -5.55 -2.75
CA ILE A 325 8.36 -4.24 -2.32
C ILE A 325 9.29 -3.73 -3.40
N VAL A 326 8.99 -2.55 -3.88
CA VAL A 326 9.77 -1.89 -4.91
C VAL A 326 10.28 -0.56 -4.39
N LYS A 327 11.48 -0.20 -4.84
CA LYS A 327 12.12 1.07 -4.55
C LYS A 327 12.15 1.91 -5.82
N PHE A 328 11.77 3.17 -5.71
CA PHE A 328 11.88 4.12 -6.80
C PHE A 328 13.20 4.88 -6.66
N SER A 329 14.15 4.62 -7.53
CA SER A 329 15.45 5.26 -7.54
C SER A 329 15.96 5.41 -8.97
N ASN A 330 16.78 6.44 -9.24
CA ASN A 330 17.30 6.71 -10.58
C ASN A 330 16.22 6.77 -11.67
N LYS A 331 15.05 7.33 -11.34
CA LYS A 331 13.86 7.41 -12.22
C LYS A 331 13.37 6.05 -12.73
N ARG A 332 13.62 4.97 -11.98
CA ARG A 332 13.19 3.60 -12.26
C ARG A 332 12.67 2.92 -10.99
N ILE A 333 11.93 1.87 -11.18
CA ILE A 333 11.44 1.01 -10.11
C ILE A 333 12.30 -0.26 -10.07
N TYR A 334 12.81 -0.57 -8.90
CA TYR A 334 13.62 -1.78 -8.64
C TYR A 334 12.89 -2.67 -7.63
N ASN A 335 13.02 -3.97 -7.80
CA ASN A 335 12.57 -4.91 -6.78
C ASN A 335 13.64 -5.00 -5.69
N THR A 336 13.27 -4.76 -4.44
CA THR A 336 14.19 -4.81 -3.29
C THR A 336 14.74 -6.21 -2.99
N ASP A 337 14.07 -7.27 -3.46
CA ASP A 337 14.56 -8.65 -3.32
C ASP A 337 15.78 -8.95 -4.22
N GLN A 338 16.18 -8.04 -5.08
CA GLN A 338 17.28 -8.22 -6.05
C GLN A 338 18.54 -7.39 -5.71
N GLU A 339 18.48 -6.63 -4.62
CA GLU A 339 19.64 -5.98 -4.01
C GLU A 339 20.28 -6.92 -2.96
#